data_8fc9eff5358198aba5c1edcf8e204404
#
_entry.id   8fc9eff5358198aba5c1edcf8e204404
#
_cell.length_a   1.000
_cell.length_b   1.000
_cell.length_c   1.000
_cell.angle_alpha   90.00
_cell.angle_beta   90.00
_cell.angle_gamma   90.00
#
_symmetry.space_group_name_H-M   'P 1'
#
loop_
_entity.id
_entity.type
_entity.pdbx_description
1 polymer ?
#
loop_
_entity_poly.entity_id
_entity_poly.type
_entity_poly.pdbx_seq_one_letter_code
_entity_poly.pdbx_strand_id
1 'polypeptide(L)'
;MDRIDKITKQWQRERPDLDVSPMGLIGRLGNITLHISREMEKVFSQFGLNTSSFDVLATLRRAGDPYTLSPGEMLSTLMVTSGTMTNRIDQLEKAGWVIRKVNPEDGRGFLVSLTPEGLELINQVIEAHVENQKRLVSGLSQQEQQTLNQLLKVFLKTLE
;
A
#
# COMPACT_ATOMS: atom_id res chain seq x y z
N MET A 1 18.73 22.60 3.05
CA MET A 1 17.42 23.29 3.14
C MET A 1 16.53 22.77 2.02
N ASP A 2 15.49 22.01 2.35
CA ASP A 2 14.57 21.44 1.39
C ASP A 2 13.39 22.41 1.06
N ARG A 3 12.47 21.97 0.19
CA ARG A 3 11.29 22.76 -0.20
C ARG A 3 10.37 23.06 0.99
N ILE A 4 10.26 22.15 1.94
CA ILE A 4 9.38 22.30 3.11
C ILE A 4 9.95 23.35 4.05
N ASP A 5 11.28 23.40 4.24
CA ASP A 5 11.92 24.45 5.02
C ASP A 5 11.63 25.86 4.47
N LYS A 6 11.60 26.00 3.13
CA LYS A 6 11.27 27.28 2.49
C LYS A 6 9.82 27.69 2.80
N ILE A 7 8.89 26.76 2.69
CA ILE A 7 7.46 27.00 2.98
C ILE A 7 7.27 27.38 4.47
N THR A 8 7.89 26.63 5.38
CA THR A 8 7.80 26.88 6.82
C THR A 8 8.34 28.26 7.17
N LYS A 9 9.49 28.67 6.59
CA LYS A 9 10.05 30.00 6.78
C LYS A 9 9.15 31.12 6.24
N GLN A 10 8.47 30.91 5.12
CA GLN A 10 7.48 31.86 4.61
C GLN A 10 6.32 32.07 5.60
N TRP A 11 5.79 30.96 6.13
CA TRP A 11 4.74 31.04 7.15
C TRP A 11 5.20 31.73 8.44
N GLN A 12 6.40 31.42 8.92
CA GLN A 12 6.99 32.10 10.10
C GLN A 12 7.07 33.62 9.91
N ARG A 13 7.34 34.06 8.67
CA ARG A 13 7.39 35.48 8.36
C ARG A 13 6.01 36.14 8.29
N GLU A 14 5.07 35.46 7.61
CA GLU A 14 3.72 36.00 7.35
C GLU A 14 2.78 35.87 8.56
N ARG A 15 2.99 34.86 9.38
CA ARG A 15 2.20 34.57 10.59
C ARG A 15 3.12 34.22 11.77
N PRO A 16 3.88 35.23 12.28
CA PRO A 16 4.79 35.03 13.42
C PRO A 16 4.08 34.67 14.72
N ASP A 17 2.76 34.86 14.79
CA ASP A 17 1.87 34.50 15.88
C ASP A 17 1.55 32.99 15.97
N LEU A 18 1.87 32.22 14.94
CA LEU A 18 1.58 30.78 14.86
C LEU A 18 2.85 29.94 15.04
N ASP A 19 2.75 28.87 15.83
CA ASP A 19 3.74 27.79 15.78
C ASP A 19 3.50 26.91 14.55
N VAL A 20 4.31 27.11 13.52
CA VAL A 20 4.24 26.36 12.27
C VAL A 20 5.19 25.16 12.21
N SER A 21 5.86 24.81 13.32
CA SER A 21 6.80 23.69 13.38
C SER A 21 6.18 22.34 12.94
N PRO A 22 4.91 22.02 13.29
CA PRO A 22 4.28 20.78 12.82
C PRO A 22 4.11 20.71 11.30
N MET A 23 4.01 21.84 10.60
CA MET A 23 3.91 21.87 9.13
C MET A 23 5.14 21.25 8.46
N GLY A 24 6.32 21.41 9.08
CA GLY A 24 7.56 20.81 8.60
C GLY A 24 7.50 19.30 8.59
N LEU A 25 7.06 18.70 9.68
CA LEU A 25 6.93 17.25 9.83
C LEU A 25 5.86 16.70 8.87
N ILE A 26 4.66 17.23 8.92
CA ILE A 26 3.53 16.74 8.11
C ILE A 26 3.80 16.95 6.61
N GLY A 27 4.38 18.09 6.23
CA GLY A 27 4.73 18.37 4.84
C GLY A 27 5.77 17.40 4.28
N ARG A 28 6.78 17.01 5.07
CA ARG A 28 7.76 15.99 4.68
C ARG A 28 7.13 14.62 4.53
N LEU A 29 6.30 14.19 5.49
CA LEU A 29 5.58 12.91 5.39
C LEU A 29 4.71 12.87 4.14
N GLY A 30 3.93 13.92 3.86
CA GLY A 30 3.11 13.99 2.65
C GLY A 30 3.92 13.93 1.36
N ASN A 31 5.06 14.64 1.30
CA ASN A 31 5.93 14.63 0.13
C ASN A 31 6.60 13.27 -0.07
N ILE A 32 7.08 12.65 1.01
CA ILE A 32 7.66 11.30 1.00
C ILE A 32 6.63 10.29 0.51
N THR A 33 5.42 10.30 1.07
CA THR A 33 4.32 9.41 0.67
C THR A 33 4.01 9.52 -0.82
N LEU A 34 3.93 10.75 -1.34
CA LEU A 34 3.70 10.99 -2.77
C LEU A 34 4.81 10.40 -3.65
N HIS A 35 6.07 10.56 -3.25
CA HIS A 35 7.21 9.99 -3.98
C HIS A 35 7.19 8.47 -3.94
N ILE A 36 7.00 7.86 -2.77
CA ILE A 36 6.91 6.41 -2.60
C ILE A 36 5.79 5.84 -3.46
N SER A 37 4.58 6.41 -3.39
CA SER A 37 3.44 5.93 -4.17
C SER A 37 3.71 5.94 -5.67
N ARG A 38 4.33 6.98 -6.19
CA ARG A 38 4.71 7.07 -7.61
C ARG A 38 5.72 6.01 -8.03
N GLU A 39 6.73 5.76 -7.20
CA GLU A 39 7.74 4.74 -7.50
C GLU A 39 7.18 3.32 -7.38
N MET A 40 6.25 3.08 -6.47
CA MET A 40 5.54 1.80 -6.37
C MET A 40 4.65 1.57 -7.60
N GLU A 41 3.87 2.58 -8.02
CA GLU A 41 3.01 2.48 -9.20
C GLU A 41 3.80 2.21 -10.49
N LYS A 42 5.01 2.76 -10.63
CA LYS A 42 5.91 2.43 -11.75
C LYS A 42 6.28 0.96 -11.80
N VAL A 43 6.51 0.33 -10.64
CA VAL A 43 6.81 -1.11 -10.58
C VAL A 43 5.57 -1.91 -10.95
N PHE A 44 4.42 -1.62 -10.36
CA PHE A 44 3.18 -2.36 -10.61
C PHE A 44 2.76 -2.28 -12.08
N SER A 45 2.88 -1.11 -12.70
CA SER A 45 2.52 -0.91 -14.11
C SER A 45 3.35 -1.76 -15.09
N GLN A 46 4.59 -2.11 -14.75
CA GLN A 46 5.40 -3.03 -15.55
C GLN A 46 4.81 -4.44 -15.66
N PHE A 47 3.98 -4.83 -14.69
CA PHE A 47 3.27 -6.10 -14.64
C PHE A 47 1.79 -5.98 -15.02
N GLY A 48 1.37 -4.85 -15.56
CA GLY A 48 -0.04 -4.60 -15.90
C GLY A 48 -0.95 -4.40 -14.69
N LEU A 49 -0.37 -4.12 -13.51
CA LEU A 49 -1.07 -3.86 -12.27
C LEU A 49 -1.09 -2.37 -11.93
N ASN A 50 -2.01 -1.99 -11.06
CA ASN A 50 -1.97 -0.77 -10.27
C ASN A 50 -1.92 -1.13 -8.78
N THR A 51 -1.75 -0.14 -7.92
CA THR A 51 -1.71 -0.35 -6.46
C THR A 51 -2.91 -1.15 -5.96
N SER A 52 -4.11 -0.85 -6.44
CA SER A 52 -5.33 -1.54 -6.00
C SER A 52 -5.37 -3.02 -6.37
N SER A 53 -4.93 -3.37 -7.57
CA SER A 53 -4.83 -4.75 -8.05
C SER A 53 -3.75 -5.52 -7.31
N PHE A 54 -2.59 -4.88 -7.10
CA PHE A 54 -1.50 -5.44 -6.29
C PHE A 54 -1.97 -5.77 -4.88
N ASP A 55 -2.68 -4.85 -4.21
CA ASP A 55 -3.15 -5.05 -2.83
C ASP A 55 -4.03 -6.29 -2.69
N VAL A 56 -4.94 -6.53 -3.64
CA VAL A 56 -5.81 -7.73 -3.63
C VAL A 56 -4.99 -9.00 -3.81
N LEU A 57 -4.13 -9.04 -4.84
CA LEU A 57 -3.30 -10.23 -5.13
C LEU A 57 -2.33 -10.51 -3.98
N ALA A 58 -1.68 -9.49 -3.44
CA ALA A 58 -0.77 -9.61 -2.31
C ALA A 58 -1.49 -10.08 -1.03
N THR A 59 -2.74 -9.62 -0.81
CA THR A 59 -3.54 -10.06 0.32
C THR A 59 -3.89 -11.54 0.22
N LEU A 60 -4.32 -12.01 -0.95
CA LEU A 60 -4.56 -13.44 -1.19
C LEU A 60 -3.26 -14.26 -1.03
N ARG A 61 -2.14 -13.75 -1.55
CA ARG A 61 -0.84 -14.45 -1.47
C ARG A 61 -0.37 -14.63 -0.02
N ARG A 62 -0.46 -13.58 0.81
CA ARG A 62 -0.03 -13.63 2.22
C ARG A 62 -0.99 -14.38 3.14
N ALA A 63 -2.21 -14.68 2.70
CA ALA A 63 -3.12 -15.57 3.41
C ALA A 63 -2.59 -17.02 3.49
N GLY A 64 -1.66 -17.40 2.61
CA GLY A 64 -1.11 -18.74 2.53
C GLY A 64 -2.01 -19.68 1.71
N ASP A 65 -1.51 -20.90 1.49
CA ASP A 65 -2.25 -21.94 0.80
C ASP A 65 -3.60 -22.20 1.50
N PRO A 66 -4.74 -22.27 0.78
CA PRO A 66 -4.92 -22.29 -0.66
C PRO A 66 -5.08 -20.90 -1.34
N TYR A 67 -4.57 -19.83 -0.78
CA TYR A 67 -4.61 -18.45 -1.32
C TYR A 67 -6.02 -17.96 -1.60
N THR A 68 -6.90 -18.19 -0.65
CA THR A 68 -8.34 -18.01 -0.79
C THR A 68 -8.89 -17.23 0.41
N LEU A 69 -9.68 -16.20 0.15
CA LEU A 69 -10.34 -15.39 1.16
C LEU A 69 -11.78 -15.08 0.73
N SER A 70 -12.66 -14.87 1.70
CA SER A 70 -13.95 -14.23 1.47
C SER A 70 -13.79 -12.72 1.22
N PRO A 71 -14.73 -12.05 0.54
CA PRO A 71 -14.72 -10.60 0.41
C PRO A 71 -14.70 -9.87 1.75
N GLY A 72 -15.34 -10.40 2.79
CA GLY A 72 -15.32 -9.84 4.14
C GLY A 72 -13.94 -9.83 4.77
N GLU A 73 -13.20 -10.94 4.67
CA GLU A 73 -11.81 -11.04 5.14
C GLU A 73 -10.89 -10.08 4.38
N MET A 74 -11.08 -9.93 3.07
CA MET A 74 -10.31 -8.96 2.28
C MET A 74 -10.63 -7.52 2.69
N LEU A 75 -11.91 -7.18 2.92
CA LEU A 75 -12.31 -5.84 3.34
C LEU A 75 -11.71 -5.45 4.69
N SER A 76 -11.67 -6.37 5.65
CA SER A 76 -11.06 -6.13 6.96
C SER A 76 -9.56 -5.82 6.88
N THR A 77 -8.91 -6.28 5.83
CA THR A 77 -7.46 -6.16 5.63
C THR A 77 -7.07 -4.98 4.75
N LEU A 78 -7.89 -4.65 3.74
CA LEU A 78 -7.55 -3.68 2.69
C LEU A 78 -8.11 -2.26 2.94
N MET A 79 -8.87 -2.04 4.00
CA MET A 79 -9.44 -0.73 4.36
C MET A 79 -10.17 -0.04 3.19
N VAL A 80 -10.93 -0.81 2.39
CA VAL A 80 -11.68 -0.30 1.23
C VAL A 80 -13.17 -0.57 1.38
N THR A 81 -14.01 0.10 0.59
CA THR A 81 -15.46 -0.15 0.59
C THR A 81 -15.79 -1.43 -0.19
N SER A 82 -16.93 -2.07 0.14
CA SER A 82 -17.39 -3.29 -0.52
C SER A 82 -17.60 -3.12 -2.03
N GLY A 83 -18.16 -1.98 -2.46
CA GLY A 83 -18.35 -1.70 -3.89
C GLY A 83 -17.03 -1.58 -4.65
N THR A 84 -16.03 -0.95 -4.05
CA THR A 84 -14.67 -0.87 -4.61
C THR A 84 -14.04 -2.25 -4.71
N MET A 85 -14.22 -3.11 -3.70
CA MET A 85 -13.70 -4.47 -3.69
C MET A 85 -14.30 -5.31 -4.81
N THR A 86 -15.61 -5.28 -4.99
CA THR A 86 -16.30 -6.03 -6.05
C THR A 86 -15.75 -5.68 -7.43
N ASN A 87 -15.60 -4.39 -7.73
CA ASN A 87 -15.05 -3.94 -9.00
C ASN A 87 -13.59 -4.40 -9.22
N ARG A 88 -12.76 -4.35 -8.17
CA ARG A 88 -11.39 -4.87 -8.23
C ARG A 88 -11.34 -6.37 -8.53
N ILE A 89 -12.17 -7.16 -7.85
CA ILE A 89 -12.27 -8.60 -8.08
C ILE A 89 -12.74 -8.89 -9.51
N ASP A 90 -13.74 -8.16 -10.02
CA ASP A 90 -14.22 -8.32 -11.40
C ASP A 90 -13.12 -8.09 -12.44
N GLN A 91 -12.29 -7.06 -12.25
CA GLN A 91 -11.17 -6.76 -13.13
C GLN A 91 -10.10 -7.85 -13.08
N LEU A 92 -9.75 -8.34 -11.89
CA LEU A 92 -8.76 -9.38 -11.71
C LEU A 92 -9.22 -10.74 -12.24
N GLU A 93 -10.52 -11.05 -12.11
CA GLU A 93 -11.12 -12.26 -12.67
C GLU A 93 -11.14 -12.23 -14.20
N LYS A 94 -11.49 -11.08 -14.81
CA LYS A 94 -11.40 -10.88 -16.26
C LYS A 94 -9.97 -11.01 -16.79
N ALA A 95 -8.99 -10.61 -16.00
CA ALA A 95 -7.57 -10.79 -16.32
C ALA A 95 -7.07 -12.23 -16.10
N GLY A 96 -7.86 -13.12 -15.51
CA GLY A 96 -7.51 -14.50 -15.24
C GLY A 96 -6.58 -14.71 -14.04
N TRP A 97 -6.42 -13.71 -13.17
CA TRP A 97 -5.52 -13.79 -12.02
C TRP A 97 -6.18 -14.26 -10.74
N VAL A 98 -7.50 -14.14 -10.66
CA VAL A 98 -8.30 -14.69 -9.57
C VAL A 98 -9.53 -15.41 -10.13
N ILE A 99 -10.15 -16.25 -9.30
CA ILE A 99 -11.37 -16.96 -9.61
C ILE A 99 -12.32 -16.89 -8.41
N ARG A 100 -13.62 -16.73 -8.66
CA ARG A 100 -14.66 -16.89 -7.65
C ARG A 100 -15.06 -18.34 -7.51
N LYS A 101 -15.21 -18.81 -6.27
CA LYS A 101 -15.69 -20.13 -5.92
C LYS A 101 -16.89 -20.01 -4.99
N VAL A 102 -17.84 -20.92 -5.06
CA VAL A 102 -18.95 -20.98 -4.10
C VAL A 102 -18.37 -21.21 -2.70
N ASN A 103 -18.83 -20.44 -1.72
CA ASN A 103 -18.44 -20.68 -0.33
C ASN A 103 -19.15 -21.93 0.20
N PRO A 104 -18.43 -22.99 0.59
CA PRO A 104 -19.06 -24.23 1.08
C PRO A 104 -19.74 -24.07 2.43
N GLU A 105 -19.35 -23.06 3.23
CA GLU A 105 -19.96 -22.80 4.55
C GLU A 105 -21.22 -21.92 4.45
N ASP A 106 -21.26 -21.05 3.44
CA ASP A 106 -22.39 -20.17 3.15
C ASP A 106 -22.69 -20.21 1.65
N GLY A 107 -23.64 -21.03 1.24
CA GLY A 107 -24.02 -21.22 -0.17
C GLY A 107 -24.53 -19.95 -0.88
N ARG A 108 -24.66 -18.83 -0.18
CA ARG A 108 -25.02 -17.52 -0.74
C ARG A 108 -23.82 -16.62 -1.00
N GLY A 109 -22.65 -16.97 -0.41
CA GLY A 109 -21.40 -16.22 -0.54
C GLY A 109 -20.46 -16.83 -1.56
N PHE A 110 -19.42 -16.09 -1.90
CA PHE A 110 -18.32 -16.59 -2.72
C PHE A 110 -16.97 -16.36 -2.02
N LEU A 111 -16.01 -17.19 -2.39
CA LEU A 111 -14.61 -17.05 -2.03
C LEU A 111 -13.83 -16.59 -3.26
N VAL A 112 -12.76 -15.85 -3.05
CA VAL A 112 -11.82 -15.42 -4.11
C VAL A 112 -10.50 -16.15 -3.90
N SER A 113 -10.04 -16.84 -4.94
CA SER A 113 -8.77 -17.56 -4.93
C SER A 113 -7.83 -17.02 -6.00
N LEU A 114 -6.53 -17.05 -5.75
CA LEU A 114 -5.56 -16.90 -6.82
C LEU A 114 -5.68 -18.08 -7.81
N THR A 115 -5.55 -17.78 -9.10
CA THR A 115 -5.26 -18.82 -10.11
C THR A 115 -3.77 -19.17 -10.06
N PRO A 116 -3.33 -20.27 -10.69
CA PRO A 116 -1.91 -20.55 -10.84
C PRO A 116 -1.14 -19.40 -11.48
N GLU A 117 -1.71 -18.78 -12.52
CA GLU A 117 -1.16 -17.61 -13.20
C GLU A 117 -1.11 -16.38 -12.29
N GLY A 118 -2.15 -16.15 -11.50
CA GLY A 118 -2.19 -15.08 -10.51
C GLY A 118 -1.16 -15.26 -9.40
N LEU A 119 -0.93 -16.50 -8.96
CA LEU A 119 0.10 -16.83 -7.97
C LEU A 119 1.50 -16.59 -8.52
N GLU A 120 1.78 -17.02 -9.74
CA GLU A 120 3.07 -16.77 -10.38
C GLU A 120 3.31 -15.28 -10.58
N LEU A 121 2.32 -14.54 -11.08
CA LEU A 121 2.40 -13.09 -11.25
C LEU A 121 2.74 -12.40 -9.94
N ILE A 122 1.97 -12.64 -8.87
CA ILE A 122 2.17 -11.92 -7.61
C ILE A 122 3.52 -12.26 -6.96
N ASN A 123 4.04 -13.48 -7.12
CA ASN A 123 5.37 -13.82 -6.65
C ASN A 123 6.45 -12.95 -7.35
N GLN A 124 6.38 -12.77 -8.66
CA GLN A 124 7.30 -11.91 -9.41
C GLN A 124 7.16 -10.45 -9.01
N VAL A 125 5.93 -9.96 -8.87
CA VAL A 125 5.66 -8.56 -8.48
C VAL A 125 6.18 -8.26 -7.10
N ILE A 126 6.01 -9.16 -6.13
CA ILE A 126 6.50 -8.98 -4.75
C ILE A 126 8.02 -8.87 -4.73
N GLU A 127 8.75 -9.69 -5.50
CA GLU A 127 10.21 -9.61 -5.60
C GLU A 127 10.65 -8.23 -6.12
N ALA A 128 10.06 -7.76 -7.22
CA ALA A 128 10.35 -6.45 -7.80
C ALA A 128 9.95 -5.31 -6.84
N HIS A 129 8.83 -5.45 -6.15
CA HIS A 129 8.34 -4.48 -5.17
C HIS A 129 9.29 -4.35 -3.98
N VAL A 130 9.73 -5.46 -3.39
CA VAL A 130 10.68 -5.46 -2.27
C VAL A 130 12.02 -4.86 -2.68
N GLU A 131 12.50 -5.17 -3.88
CA GLU A 131 13.76 -4.60 -4.38
C GLU A 131 13.64 -3.08 -4.59
N ASN A 132 12.51 -2.62 -5.12
CA ASN A 132 12.24 -1.19 -5.21
C ASN A 132 12.16 -0.52 -3.83
N GLN A 133 11.55 -1.16 -2.82
CA GLN A 133 11.52 -0.64 -1.46
C GLN A 133 12.92 -0.51 -0.86
N LYS A 134 13.79 -1.51 -1.05
CA LYS A 134 15.20 -1.43 -0.62
C LYS A 134 15.91 -0.23 -1.27
N ARG A 135 15.71 -0.04 -2.57
CA ARG A 135 16.25 1.11 -3.31
C ARG A 135 15.75 2.44 -2.73
N LEU A 136 14.46 2.55 -2.42
CA LEU A 136 13.87 3.78 -1.90
C LEU A 136 14.44 4.19 -0.53
N VAL A 137 14.78 3.23 0.30
CA VAL A 137 15.36 3.50 1.63
C VAL A 137 16.89 3.47 1.66
N SER A 138 17.56 3.19 0.53
CA SER A 138 19.02 3.01 0.46
C SER A 138 19.83 4.27 0.80
N GLY A 139 19.20 5.44 0.75
CA GLY A 139 19.83 6.70 1.19
C GLY A 139 19.96 6.84 2.71
N LEU A 140 19.34 5.94 3.48
CA LEU A 140 19.41 5.88 4.93
C LEU A 140 20.29 4.71 5.36
N SER A 141 21.17 4.94 6.35
CA SER A 141 21.88 3.85 7.02
C SER A 141 20.87 2.92 7.72
N GLN A 142 21.30 1.69 8.02
CA GLN A 142 20.46 0.72 8.72
C GLN A 142 19.94 1.25 10.06
N GLN A 143 20.77 1.98 10.80
CA GLN A 143 20.39 2.60 12.07
C GLN A 143 19.32 3.69 11.89
N GLU A 144 19.44 4.53 10.85
CA GLU A 144 18.46 5.56 10.53
C GLU A 144 17.11 4.95 10.10
N GLN A 145 17.14 3.87 9.29
CA GLN A 145 15.93 3.13 8.92
C GLN A 145 15.21 2.57 10.15
N GLN A 146 15.94 1.97 11.10
CA GLN A 146 15.38 1.43 12.34
C GLN A 146 14.78 2.54 13.20
N THR A 147 15.50 3.66 13.36
CA THR A 147 15.03 4.81 14.14
C THR A 147 13.76 5.42 13.53
N LEU A 148 13.76 5.64 12.21
CA LEU A 148 12.61 6.18 11.48
C LEU A 148 11.40 5.23 11.62
N ASN A 149 11.60 3.92 11.43
CA ASN A 149 10.51 2.94 11.57
C ASN A 149 9.91 2.96 12.99
N GLN A 150 10.75 3.09 14.03
CA GLN A 150 10.27 3.18 15.40
C GLN A 150 9.46 4.46 15.64
N LEU A 151 9.92 5.61 15.15
CA LEU A 151 9.20 6.88 15.28
C LEU A 151 7.86 6.85 14.52
N LEU A 152 7.83 6.27 13.32
CA LEU A 152 6.60 6.08 12.55
C LEU A 152 5.60 5.17 13.26
N LYS A 153 6.05 4.09 13.93
CA LYS A 153 5.17 3.25 14.75
C LYS A 153 4.55 4.02 15.91
N VAL A 154 5.35 4.83 16.63
CA VAL A 154 4.85 5.66 17.71
C VAL A 154 3.82 6.65 17.18
N PHE A 155 4.12 7.32 16.08
CA PHE A 155 3.22 8.31 15.49
C PHE A 155 1.91 7.67 15.01
N LEU A 156 1.98 6.55 14.28
CA LEU A 156 0.79 5.85 13.81
C LEU A 156 -0.17 5.49 14.95
N LYS A 157 0.38 4.98 16.07
CA LYS A 157 -0.41 4.64 17.26
C LYS A 157 -1.15 5.84 17.89
N THR A 158 -0.70 7.06 17.65
CA THR A 158 -1.40 8.28 18.15
C THR A 158 -2.59 8.68 17.28
N LEU A 159 -2.72 8.08 16.09
CA LEU A 159 -3.78 8.38 15.12
C LEU A 159 -4.90 7.32 15.09
N GLU A 160 -4.67 6.14 15.70
CA GLU A 160 -5.63 5.05 15.89
C GLU A 160 -6.40 5.23 17.19
#